data_10074d195a585f903d23a35b06f5593c
#
_entry.id   10074d195a585f903d23a35b06f5593c
#
_cell.length_a   1.000
_cell.length_b   1.000
_cell.length_c   1.000
_cell.angle_alpha   90.00
_cell.angle_beta   90.00
_cell.angle_gamma   90.00
#
_symmetry.space_group_name_H-M   'P 1'
#
loop_
_entity.id
_entity.type
_entity.pdbx_description
1 polymer ?
#
loop_
_entity_poly.entity_id
_entity_poly.type
_entity_poly.pdbx_seq_one_letter_code
_entity_poly.pdbx_strand_id
1 'polypeptide(L)'
;MLDKLFKLNERGTSVKTEILAGITTFITMAYILFLAPNILSLAGMDKDAVLIATALGGGLVTIAMGLFVNYPIALAPGVGLLAFYSFTVVLGMGVSWQTALGAVFISGLVFLVLTLTSIRQMIVVGIPASMKVAITVGIGLFISIIGLKLSGLMAISISLSPNTLGQVIQTHGNLVPPASEALLTLGNLHSGETLLALFSLIFTALLMARKIQGSLLIGVLVTTIVSYVTGLSTMPENFTVLAVPDFSKAAFLQLDIPSAIHMGLITIIFSFTFVELFDSMGTLIGTATEAKIADPKSGKFPGLGKAMTVDAIGVSAGALLGTSTITAFVESAAGVGAGGRTGLTAVTTGILFLICLFLAPLVSLVPNAATSPVLIIVGALMLGAIRNIDFDDWTEGFPAFLVIVLMPFTYSIANGISAGLIAYPLLKIIAGRAKEVKWIMYVLAVLVIIRYVFF
;
A
#
# COMPACT_ATOMS: atom_id res chain seq x y z
N MET A 1 -5.99 -8.46 -35.26
CA MET A 1 -6.23 -7.15 -34.59
C MET A 1 -5.45 -7.04 -33.29
N LEU A 2 -5.59 -7.98 -32.35
CA LEU A 2 -4.87 -7.98 -31.07
C LEU A 2 -3.35 -7.99 -31.22
N ASP A 3 -2.81 -8.74 -32.18
CA ASP A 3 -1.36 -8.78 -32.43
C ASP A 3 -0.80 -7.42 -32.87
N LYS A 4 -1.53 -6.66 -33.70
CA LYS A 4 -1.12 -5.30 -34.10
C LYS A 4 -1.16 -4.31 -32.95
N LEU A 5 -2.12 -4.46 -32.01
CA LEU A 5 -2.29 -3.56 -30.87
C LEU A 5 -1.24 -3.85 -29.78
N PHE A 6 -1.04 -5.14 -29.43
CA PHE A 6 -0.19 -5.54 -28.33
C PHE A 6 1.19 -6.06 -28.74
N LYS A 7 1.47 -6.20 -30.05
CA LYS A 7 2.76 -6.67 -30.60
C LYS A 7 3.15 -8.05 -30.05
N LEU A 8 2.18 -8.98 -30.05
CA LEU A 8 2.34 -10.30 -29.45
C LEU A 8 3.50 -11.09 -30.06
N ASN A 9 3.56 -11.15 -31.41
CA ASN A 9 4.61 -11.86 -32.14
C ASN A 9 5.98 -11.25 -31.89
N GLU A 10 6.09 -9.90 -31.85
CA GLU A 10 7.33 -9.18 -31.58
C GLU A 10 7.88 -9.51 -30.18
N ARG A 11 6.98 -9.77 -29.19
CA ARG A 11 7.33 -10.09 -27.82
C ARG A 11 7.35 -11.60 -27.52
N GLY A 12 7.19 -12.44 -28.54
CA GLY A 12 7.30 -13.91 -28.39
C GLY A 12 6.20 -14.53 -27.50
N THR A 13 4.98 -14.00 -27.54
CA THR A 13 3.86 -14.47 -26.72
C THR A 13 2.62 -14.75 -27.58
N SER A 14 1.57 -15.30 -26.99
CA SER A 14 0.30 -15.60 -27.63
C SER A 14 -0.89 -15.04 -26.87
N VAL A 15 -2.02 -14.82 -27.52
CA VAL A 15 -3.27 -14.36 -26.89
C VAL A 15 -3.65 -15.26 -25.71
N LYS A 16 -3.53 -16.58 -25.86
CA LYS A 16 -3.84 -17.54 -24.78
C LYS A 16 -2.93 -17.36 -23.57
N THR A 17 -1.62 -17.20 -23.80
CA THR A 17 -0.64 -16.98 -22.74
C THR A 17 -0.93 -15.68 -21.99
N GLU A 18 -1.21 -14.60 -22.72
CA GLU A 18 -1.49 -13.29 -22.14
C GLU A 18 -2.77 -13.28 -21.29
N ILE A 19 -3.83 -13.95 -21.77
CA ILE A 19 -5.08 -14.10 -21.00
C ILE A 19 -4.85 -14.92 -19.74
N LEU A 20 -4.14 -16.04 -19.82
CA LEU A 20 -3.81 -16.86 -18.64
C LEU A 20 -2.95 -16.09 -17.65
N ALA A 21 -1.98 -15.32 -18.15
CA ALA A 21 -1.15 -14.44 -17.32
C ALA A 21 -1.99 -13.35 -16.64
N GLY A 22 -2.96 -12.76 -17.34
CA GLY A 22 -3.87 -11.78 -16.76
C GLY A 22 -4.79 -12.35 -15.69
N ILE A 23 -5.29 -13.56 -15.88
CA ILE A 23 -6.05 -14.30 -14.87
C ILE A 23 -5.16 -14.59 -13.65
N THR A 24 -3.91 -15.00 -13.86
CA THR A 24 -2.95 -15.24 -12.79
C THR A 24 -2.67 -13.98 -11.98
N THR A 25 -2.40 -12.85 -12.64
CA THR A 25 -2.23 -11.54 -11.98
C THR A 25 -3.48 -11.19 -11.17
N PHE A 26 -4.67 -11.31 -11.76
CA PHE A 26 -5.92 -11.02 -11.08
C PHE A 26 -6.08 -11.87 -9.80
N ILE A 27 -5.92 -13.18 -9.88
CA ILE A 27 -6.07 -14.09 -8.74
C ILE A 27 -5.09 -13.74 -7.61
N THR A 28 -3.87 -13.33 -7.93
CA THR A 28 -2.86 -12.99 -6.92
C THR A 28 -3.12 -11.66 -6.23
N MET A 29 -3.81 -10.70 -6.87
CA MET A 29 -4.07 -9.38 -6.32
C MET A 29 -5.55 -9.13 -5.95
N ALA A 30 -6.48 -10.04 -6.29
CA ALA A 30 -7.92 -9.87 -6.04
C ALA A 30 -8.30 -9.75 -4.56
N TYR A 31 -7.41 -10.16 -3.64
CA TYR A 31 -7.59 -9.93 -2.20
C TYR A 31 -7.80 -8.45 -1.86
N ILE A 32 -7.33 -7.51 -2.70
CA ILE A 32 -7.49 -6.08 -2.48
C ILE A 32 -8.96 -5.63 -2.53
N LEU A 33 -9.80 -6.35 -3.30
CA LEU A 33 -11.23 -6.09 -3.37
C LEU A 33 -11.95 -6.32 -2.03
N PHE A 34 -11.37 -7.13 -1.15
CA PHE A 34 -11.85 -7.38 0.21
C PHE A 34 -11.12 -6.50 1.23
N LEU A 35 -9.81 -6.34 1.05
CA LEU A 35 -8.95 -5.62 1.99
C LEU A 35 -9.23 -4.12 1.99
N ALA A 36 -9.34 -3.47 0.82
CA ALA A 36 -9.53 -2.03 0.73
C ALA A 36 -10.86 -1.57 1.36
N PRO A 37 -12.03 -2.20 1.08
CA PRO A 37 -13.27 -1.87 1.77
C PRO A 37 -13.20 -2.05 3.28
N ASN A 38 -12.55 -3.12 3.76
CA ASN A 38 -12.41 -3.36 5.19
C ASN A 38 -11.54 -2.31 5.88
N ILE A 39 -10.42 -1.91 5.27
CA ILE A 39 -9.53 -0.89 5.85
C ILE A 39 -10.18 0.50 5.82
N LEU A 40 -10.72 0.91 4.66
CA LEU A 40 -11.29 2.24 4.50
C LEU A 40 -12.62 2.42 5.26
N SER A 41 -13.36 1.33 5.52
CA SER A 41 -14.54 1.41 6.37
C SER A 41 -14.22 1.77 7.82
N LEU A 42 -13.04 1.41 8.32
CA LEU A 42 -12.57 1.84 9.64
C LEU A 42 -12.35 3.36 9.69
N ALA A 43 -12.05 3.97 8.54
CA ALA A 43 -11.97 5.43 8.38
C ALA A 43 -13.34 6.11 8.18
N GLY A 44 -14.44 5.38 8.28
CA GLY A 44 -15.81 5.90 8.16
C GLY A 44 -16.35 5.92 6.72
N MET A 45 -15.69 5.28 5.76
CA MET A 45 -16.17 5.14 4.39
C MET A 45 -17.14 3.95 4.26
N ASP A 46 -18.14 4.07 3.38
CA ASP A 46 -19.06 2.96 3.08
C ASP A 46 -18.32 1.84 2.35
N LYS A 47 -18.51 0.57 2.78
CA LYS A 47 -17.81 -0.59 2.19
C LYS A 47 -18.17 -0.81 0.72
N ASP A 48 -19.44 -0.64 0.35
CA ASP A 48 -19.91 -0.85 -1.01
C ASP A 48 -19.34 0.26 -1.92
N ALA A 49 -19.30 1.50 -1.43
CA ALA A 49 -18.70 2.63 -2.14
C ALA A 49 -17.23 2.39 -2.42
N VAL A 50 -16.47 1.93 -1.43
CA VAL A 50 -15.03 1.63 -1.57
C VAL A 50 -14.80 0.47 -2.52
N LEU A 51 -15.64 -0.57 -2.48
CA LEU A 51 -15.53 -1.68 -3.41
C LEU A 51 -15.74 -1.22 -4.85
N ILE A 52 -16.79 -0.42 -5.10
CA ILE A 52 -17.06 0.16 -6.42
C ILE A 52 -15.86 0.98 -6.89
N ALA A 53 -15.34 1.86 -6.03
CA ALA A 53 -14.17 2.68 -6.34
C ALA A 53 -12.92 1.85 -6.63
N THR A 54 -12.69 0.79 -5.84
CA THR A 54 -11.53 -0.11 -6.00
C THR A 54 -11.61 -0.92 -7.28
N ALA A 55 -12.78 -1.50 -7.58
CA ALA A 55 -12.96 -2.31 -8.78
C ALA A 55 -12.95 -1.47 -10.05
N LEU A 56 -13.63 -0.32 -10.05
CA LEU A 56 -13.61 0.63 -11.18
C LEU A 56 -12.20 1.21 -11.38
N GLY A 57 -11.62 1.76 -10.33
CA GLY A 57 -10.33 2.42 -10.42
C GLY A 57 -9.22 1.44 -10.79
N GLY A 58 -9.13 0.31 -10.08
CA GLY A 58 -8.18 -0.75 -10.40
C GLY A 58 -8.37 -1.29 -11.82
N GLY A 59 -9.62 -1.53 -12.22
CA GLY A 59 -9.97 -2.00 -13.56
C GLY A 59 -9.59 -1.02 -14.65
N LEU A 60 -10.08 0.22 -14.59
CA LEU A 60 -9.88 1.23 -15.63
C LEU A 60 -8.42 1.66 -15.76
N VAL A 61 -7.73 1.91 -14.63
CA VAL A 61 -6.31 2.33 -14.65
C VAL A 61 -5.42 1.19 -15.14
N THR A 62 -5.73 -0.08 -14.77
CA THR A 62 -5.01 -1.25 -15.29
C THR A 62 -5.22 -1.43 -16.80
N ILE A 63 -6.46 -1.24 -17.30
CA ILE A 63 -6.74 -1.26 -18.74
C ILE A 63 -5.96 -0.13 -19.43
N ALA A 64 -5.94 1.07 -18.87
CA ALA A 64 -5.17 2.18 -19.40
C ALA A 64 -3.67 1.85 -19.48
N MET A 65 -3.09 1.22 -18.44
CA MET A 65 -1.70 0.74 -18.45
C MET A 65 -1.48 -0.23 -19.61
N GLY A 66 -2.39 -1.19 -19.79
CA GLY A 66 -2.32 -2.17 -20.88
C GLY A 66 -2.37 -1.54 -22.27
N LEU A 67 -3.26 -0.57 -22.49
CA LEU A 67 -3.49 0.03 -23.80
C LEU A 67 -2.45 1.10 -24.17
N PHE A 68 -2.09 1.98 -23.23
CA PHE A 68 -1.20 3.12 -23.53
C PHE A 68 0.27 2.79 -23.39
N VAL A 69 0.63 1.86 -22.52
CA VAL A 69 2.02 1.47 -22.23
C VAL A 69 2.38 0.13 -22.84
N ASN A 70 1.41 -0.75 -23.00
CA ASN A 70 1.57 -2.11 -23.50
C ASN A 70 2.51 -2.96 -22.63
N TYR A 71 2.30 -2.93 -21.29
CA TYR A 71 3.04 -3.72 -20.32
C TYR A 71 2.12 -4.55 -19.42
N PRO A 72 2.58 -5.73 -18.93
CA PRO A 72 1.79 -6.65 -18.12
C PRO A 72 1.75 -6.22 -16.64
N ILE A 73 1.39 -4.96 -16.37
CA ILE A 73 1.40 -4.37 -15.03
C ILE A 73 -0.01 -3.96 -14.66
N ALA A 74 -0.49 -4.47 -13.54
CA ALA A 74 -1.78 -4.16 -12.97
C ALA A 74 -1.65 -3.14 -11.85
N LEU A 75 -2.68 -2.31 -11.66
CA LEU A 75 -2.75 -1.26 -10.67
C LEU A 75 -4.01 -1.43 -9.82
N ALA A 76 -3.87 -1.15 -8.52
CA ALA A 76 -4.98 -1.15 -7.57
C ALA A 76 -4.62 -0.27 -6.36
N PRO A 77 -5.55 -0.05 -5.39
CA PRO A 77 -5.24 0.70 -4.20
C PRO A 77 -4.07 0.10 -3.41
N GLY A 78 -2.98 0.85 -3.23
CA GLY A 78 -1.76 0.40 -2.57
C GLY A 78 -1.97 0.10 -1.08
N VAL A 79 -1.65 -1.13 -0.63
CA VAL A 79 -1.94 -1.59 0.74
C VAL A 79 -1.30 -0.71 1.82
N GLY A 80 -0.04 -0.31 1.63
CA GLY A 80 0.66 0.57 2.57
C GLY A 80 0.02 1.95 2.68
N LEU A 81 -0.40 2.51 1.55
CA LEU A 81 -1.04 3.82 1.47
C LEU A 81 -2.49 3.80 1.94
N LEU A 82 -3.23 2.69 1.75
CA LEU A 82 -4.53 2.45 2.39
C LEU A 82 -4.42 2.50 3.92
N ALA A 83 -3.42 1.82 4.46
CA ALA A 83 -3.16 1.79 5.88
C ALA A 83 -2.75 3.17 6.42
N PHE A 84 -1.87 3.87 5.73
CA PHE A 84 -1.47 5.24 6.08
C PHE A 84 -2.65 6.21 6.05
N TYR A 85 -3.47 6.14 5.01
CA TYR A 85 -4.70 6.92 4.87
C TYR A 85 -5.64 6.72 6.07
N SER A 86 -5.99 5.45 6.36
CA SER A 86 -6.99 5.15 7.39
C SER A 86 -6.46 5.38 8.79
N PHE A 87 -5.28 4.81 9.12
CA PHE A 87 -4.82 4.77 10.51
C PHE A 87 -4.02 5.99 10.93
N THR A 88 -3.23 6.57 10.02
CA THR A 88 -2.45 7.77 10.36
C THR A 88 -3.25 9.04 10.12
N VAL A 89 -3.82 9.19 8.91
CA VAL A 89 -4.45 10.46 8.52
C VAL A 89 -5.85 10.58 9.12
N VAL A 90 -6.75 9.66 8.83
CA VAL A 90 -8.14 9.81 9.28
C VAL A 90 -8.27 9.56 10.78
N LEU A 91 -7.87 8.37 11.26
CA LEU A 91 -8.06 8.01 12.67
C LEU A 91 -7.03 8.65 13.60
N GLY A 92 -5.78 8.77 13.18
CA GLY A 92 -4.69 9.28 14.01
C GLY A 92 -4.69 10.80 14.15
N MET A 93 -5.04 11.54 13.09
CA MET A 93 -5.10 13.01 13.09
C MET A 93 -6.52 13.56 13.25
N GLY A 94 -7.55 12.70 13.26
CA GLY A 94 -8.94 13.12 13.38
C GLY A 94 -9.46 13.89 12.15
N VAL A 95 -8.88 13.66 10.99
CA VAL A 95 -9.25 14.32 9.73
C VAL A 95 -10.41 13.56 9.09
N SER A 96 -11.39 14.26 8.49
CA SER A 96 -12.45 13.59 7.75
C SER A 96 -11.90 12.81 6.56
N TRP A 97 -12.52 11.70 6.20
CA TRP A 97 -12.09 10.90 5.05
C TRP A 97 -12.16 11.70 3.73
N GLN A 98 -13.11 12.64 3.60
CA GLN A 98 -13.21 13.53 2.45
C GLN A 98 -11.98 14.45 2.32
N THR A 99 -11.56 15.02 3.44
CA THR A 99 -10.35 15.87 3.49
C THR A 99 -9.09 15.05 3.20
N ALA A 100 -9.02 13.82 3.70
CA ALA A 100 -7.92 12.90 3.40
C ALA A 100 -7.89 12.53 1.90
N LEU A 101 -9.06 12.31 1.24
CA LEU A 101 -9.14 12.13 -0.22
C LEU A 101 -8.68 13.39 -0.97
N GLY A 102 -8.99 14.58 -0.46
CA GLY A 102 -8.47 15.85 -1.00
C GLY A 102 -6.93 15.89 -0.99
N ALA A 103 -6.32 15.45 0.10
CA ALA A 103 -4.86 15.37 0.20
C ALA A 103 -4.27 14.32 -0.76
N VAL A 104 -4.89 13.14 -0.91
CA VAL A 104 -4.50 12.12 -1.90
C VAL A 104 -4.60 12.67 -3.32
N PHE A 105 -5.68 13.36 -3.66
CA PHE A 105 -5.86 13.97 -4.97
C PHE A 105 -4.74 14.98 -5.30
N ILE A 106 -4.45 15.88 -4.36
CA ILE A 106 -3.37 16.87 -4.53
C ILE A 106 -2.02 16.14 -4.66
N SER A 107 -1.76 15.09 -3.86
CA SER A 107 -0.51 14.33 -3.95
C SER A 107 -0.35 13.69 -5.32
N GLY A 108 -1.43 13.16 -5.92
CA GLY A 108 -1.44 12.62 -7.27
C GLY A 108 -1.14 13.68 -8.34
N LEU A 109 -1.68 14.90 -8.21
CA LEU A 109 -1.35 16.02 -9.10
C LEU A 109 0.13 16.44 -8.96
N VAL A 110 0.64 16.53 -7.74
CA VAL A 110 2.06 16.80 -7.49
C VAL A 110 2.92 15.70 -8.10
N PHE A 111 2.55 14.44 -7.90
CA PHE A 111 3.26 13.30 -8.49
C PHE A 111 3.23 13.32 -10.02
N LEU A 112 2.11 13.71 -10.63
CA LEU A 112 1.99 13.89 -12.08
C LEU A 112 2.93 14.99 -12.58
N VAL A 113 2.95 16.17 -11.93
CA VAL A 113 3.86 17.27 -12.27
C VAL A 113 5.32 16.83 -12.13
N LEU A 114 5.68 16.14 -11.05
CA LEU A 114 7.01 15.58 -10.86
C LEU A 114 7.36 14.56 -11.95
N THR A 115 6.40 13.77 -12.41
CA THR A 115 6.59 12.75 -13.45
C THR A 115 6.79 13.36 -14.83
N LEU A 116 6.10 14.45 -15.14
CA LEU A 116 6.24 15.17 -16.41
C LEU A 116 7.51 16.03 -16.47
N THR A 117 8.13 16.30 -15.30
CA THR A 117 9.37 17.06 -15.19
C THR A 117 10.57 16.15 -14.91
N SER A 118 11.79 16.67 -15.10
CA SER A 118 13.02 15.94 -14.75
C SER A 118 13.27 15.91 -13.21
N ILE A 119 12.51 16.67 -12.43
CA ILE A 119 12.68 16.79 -10.96
C ILE A 119 12.55 15.44 -10.29
N ARG A 120 11.59 14.63 -10.72
CA ARG A 120 11.40 13.27 -10.21
C ARG A 120 12.66 12.41 -10.38
N GLN A 121 13.27 12.40 -11.56
CA GLN A 121 14.50 11.64 -11.80
C GLN A 121 15.61 12.12 -10.88
N MET A 122 15.70 13.42 -10.62
CA MET A 122 16.65 14.01 -9.67
C MET A 122 16.41 13.51 -8.24
N ILE A 123 15.15 13.48 -7.77
CA ILE A 123 14.80 12.96 -6.43
C ILE A 123 15.18 11.48 -6.34
N VAL A 124 14.74 10.67 -7.29
CA VAL A 124 14.97 9.21 -7.28
C VAL A 124 16.47 8.87 -7.34
N VAL A 125 17.24 9.55 -8.18
CA VAL A 125 18.70 9.36 -8.25
C VAL A 125 19.39 9.93 -7.02
N GLY A 126 18.82 10.98 -6.41
CA GLY A 126 19.36 11.66 -5.25
C GLY A 126 19.28 10.88 -3.94
N ILE A 127 18.24 10.06 -3.79
CA ILE A 127 18.04 9.28 -2.57
C ILE A 127 18.83 7.97 -2.65
N PRO A 128 19.60 7.62 -1.60
CA PRO A 128 20.41 6.41 -1.54
C PRO A 128 19.56 5.14 -1.67
N ALA A 129 20.19 4.07 -2.19
CA ALA A 129 19.52 2.78 -2.34
C ALA A 129 19.05 2.21 -0.98
N SER A 130 19.88 2.32 0.05
CA SER A 130 19.57 1.92 1.42
C SER A 130 18.30 2.59 1.96
N MET A 131 18.14 3.89 1.72
CA MET A 131 16.97 4.65 2.15
C MET A 131 15.69 4.22 1.41
N LYS A 132 15.76 3.96 0.10
CA LYS A 132 14.61 3.46 -0.68
C LYS A 132 14.14 2.11 -0.15
N VAL A 133 15.08 1.21 0.08
CA VAL A 133 14.80 -0.11 0.65
C VAL A 133 14.24 0.02 2.06
N ALA A 134 14.81 0.90 2.89
CA ALA A 134 14.33 1.14 4.25
C ALA A 134 12.88 1.65 4.29
N ILE A 135 12.48 2.49 3.34
CA ILE A 135 11.08 2.95 3.21
C ILE A 135 10.16 1.75 2.94
N THR A 136 10.49 0.89 1.98
CA THR A 136 9.70 -0.31 1.69
C THR A 136 9.59 -1.23 2.91
N VAL A 137 10.71 -1.51 3.57
CA VAL A 137 10.76 -2.36 4.79
C VAL A 137 9.96 -1.73 5.94
N GLY A 138 10.10 -0.43 6.15
CA GLY A 138 9.38 0.32 7.19
C GLY A 138 7.86 0.30 6.97
N ILE A 139 7.40 0.48 5.73
CA ILE A 139 5.98 0.34 5.36
C ILE A 139 5.52 -1.11 5.61
N GLY A 140 6.32 -2.10 5.23
CA GLY A 140 6.01 -3.51 5.49
C GLY A 140 5.82 -3.81 6.98
N LEU A 141 6.72 -3.31 7.83
CA LEU A 141 6.60 -3.46 9.28
C LEU A 141 5.39 -2.69 9.85
N PHE A 142 5.12 -1.49 9.33
CA PHE A 142 3.96 -0.67 9.71
C PHE A 142 2.64 -1.40 9.45
N ILE A 143 2.43 -1.93 8.23
CA ILE A 143 1.21 -2.68 7.91
C ILE A 143 1.11 -4.00 8.66
N SER A 144 2.24 -4.66 8.97
CA SER A 144 2.27 -5.88 9.80
C SER A 144 1.76 -5.61 11.21
N ILE A 145 2.19 -4.53 11.85
CA ILE A 145 1.72 -4.14 13.20
C ILE A 145 0.22 -3.83 13.18
N ILE A 146 -0.27 -3.14 12.14
CA ILE A 146 -1.71 -2.92 11.96
C ILE A 146 -2.45 -4.25 11.81
N GLY A 147 -1.94 -5.16 10.99
CA GLY A 147 -2.51 -6.50 10.82
C GLY A 147 -2.56 -7.29 12.12
N LEU A 148 -1.48 -7.28 12.91
CA LEU A 148 -1.42 -7.92 14.24
C LEU A 148 -2.44 -7.33 15.22
N LYS A 149 -2.65 -6.01 15.17
CA LYS A 149 -3.66 -5.33 16.00
C LYS A 149 -5.08 -5.69 15.57
N LEU A 150 -5.38 -5.60 14.27
CA LEU A 150 -6.72 -5.88 13.72
C LEU A 150 -7.11 -7.36 13.84
N SER A 151 -6.14 -8.26 13.80
CA SER A 151 -6.36 -9.70 14.00
C SER A 151 -6.59 -10.09 15.46
N GLY A 152 -6.40 -9.16 16.40
CA GLY A 152 -6.46 -9.45 17.82
C GLY A 152 -5.27 -10.27 18.35
N LEU A 153 -4.24 -10.53 17.53
CA LEU A 153 -3.02 -11.21 17.95
C LEU A 153 -2.11 -10.34 18.81
N MET A 154 -2.26 -9.02 18.69
CA MET A 154 -1.53 -8.02 19.46
C MET A 154 -2.52 -7.03 20.08
N ALA A 155 -2.32 -6.70 21.35
CA ALA A 155 -3.08 -5.69 22.07
C ALA A 155 -2.16 -4.58 22.59
N ILE A 156 -2.72 -3.38 22.73
CA ILE A 156 -2.07 -2.28 23.45
C ILE A 156 -2.51 -2.39 24.90
N SER A 157 -1.56 -2.55 25.82
CA SER A 157 -1.83 -2.59 27.25
C SER A 157 -1.68 -1.18 27.80
N ILE A 158 -2.80 -0.61 28.27
CA ILE A 158 -2.81 0.67 29.01
C ILE A 158 -3.44 0.37 30.36
N SER A 159 -2.61 0.35 31.41
CA SER A 159 -3.09 0.22 32.77
C SER A 159 -3.55 1.60 33.29
N LEU A 160 -4.84 1.78 33.43
CA LEU A 160 -5.44 2.98 34.00
C LEU A 160 -5.59 2.80 35.53
N SER A 161 -4.49 2.90 36.25
CA SER A 161 -4.59 3.02 37.71
C SER A 161 -4.98 4.47 38.12
N PRO A 162 -5.59 4.71 39.29
CA PRO A 162 -5.88 6.07 39.75
C PRO A 162 -4.67 6.99 39.79
N ASN A 163 -3.47 6.43 40.05
CA ASN A 163 -2.21 7.18 39.99
C ASN A 163 -1.79 7.54 38.56
N THR A 164 -2.10 6.67 37.56
CA THR A 164 -1.83 6.91 36.14
C THR A 164 -2.76 8.00 35.61
N LEU A 165 -4.01 8.06 36.06
CA LEU A 165 -4.95 9.15 35.66
C LEU A 165 -4.45 10.52 36.14
N GLY A 166 -3.90 10.61 37.35
CA GLY A 166 -3.28 11.82 37.89
C GLY A 166 -2.05 12.27 37.08
N GLN A 167 -1.23 11.31 36.62
CA GLN A 167 -0.08 11.58 35.74
C GLN A 167 -0.47 12.02 34.35
N VAL A 168 -1.54 11.47 33.77
CA VAL A 168 -2.09 11.88 32.46
C VAL A 168 -2.52 13.34 32.46
N ILE A 169 -3.13 13.80 33.56
CA ILE A 169 -3.52 15.22 33.72
C ILE A 169 -2.27 16.11 33.83
N GLN A 170 -1.22 15.64 34.53
CA GLN A 170 0.03 16.38 34.67
C GLN A 170 0.87 16.43 33.38
N THR A 171 0.74 15.44 32.50
CA THR A 171 1.48 15.35 31.23
C THR A 171 0.70 15.92 30.02
N HIS A 172 -0.23 16.84 30.24
CA HIS A 172 -1.03 17.48 29.18
C HIS A 172 -1.79 16.47 28.29
N GLY A 173 -2.28 15.39 28.88
CA GLY A 173 -3.08 14.38 28.20
C GLY A 173 -2.29 13.27 27.49
N ASN A 174 -0.97 13.26 27.57
CA ASN A 174 -0.17 12.15 27.08
C ASN A 174 -0.15 11.01 28.08
N LEU A 175 -0.64 9.84 27.68
CA LEU A 175 -0.51 8.59 28.43
C LEU A 175 0.93 8.09 28.33
N VAL A 176 1.71 8.26 29.38
CA VAL A 176 3.02 7.64 29.52
C VAL A 176 2.84 6.40 30.41
N PRO A 177 2.88 5.17 29.82
CA PRO A 177 2.82 3.96 30.64
C PRO A 177 4.01 3.92 31.62
N PRO A 178 3.85 3.35 32.81
CA PRO A 178 4.99 3.09 33.69
C PRO A 178 6.06 2.31 32.91
N ALA A 179 7.33 2.63 33.17
CA ALA A 179 8.46 2.01 32.47
C ALA A 179 8.54 0.47 32.68
N SER A 180 7.77 -0.06 33.60
CA SER A 180 7.66 -1.50 33.90
C SER A 180 6.58 -2.22 33.11
N GLU A 181 5.72 -1.50 32.34
CA GLU A 181 4.63 -2.11 31.59
C GLU A 181 4.98 -2.19 30.10
N ALA A 182 4.76 -3.36 29.51
CA ALA A 182 4.89 -3.53 28.08
C ALA A 182 3.77 -2.77 27.35
N LEU A 183 4.14 -1.85 26.46
CA LEU A 183 3.17 -1.10 25.64
C LEU A 183 2.37 -2.04 24.69
N LEU A 184 3.03 -3.08 24.22
CA LEU A 184 2.48 -4.09 23.31
C LEU A 184 2.49 -5.45 24.01
N THR A 185 1.34 -6.12 24.03
CA THR A 185 1.16 -7.45 24.62
C THR A 185 0.52 -8.40 23.62
N LEU A 186 0.61 -9.69 23.88
CA LEU A 186 -0.19 -10.67 23.16
C LEU A 186 -1.67 -10.38 23.39
N GLY A 187 -2.46 -10.48 22.34
CA GLY A 187 -3.89 -10.33 22.41
C GLY A 187 -4.58 -11.52 23.08
N ASN A 188 -5.91 -11.47 23.12
CA ASN A 188 -6.70 -12.55 23.70
C ASN A 188 -6.83 -13.73 22.74
N LEU A 189 -5.96 -14.73 22.89
CA LEU A 189 -5.97 -15.96 22.10
C LEU A 189 -7.16 -16.89 22.39
N HIS A 190 -8.00 -16.58 23.39
CA HIS A 190 -9.24 -17.32 23.66
C HIS A 190 -10.45 -16.78 22.87
N SER A 191 -10.32 -15.64 22.21
CA SER A 191 -11.36 -15.09 21.32
C SER A 191 -11.47 -15.93 20.06
N GLY A 192 -12.70 -16.31 19.67
CA GLY A 192 -12.96 -17.04 18.43
C GLY A 192 -12.48 -16.29 17.18
N GLU A 193 -12.62 -14.95 17.15
CA GLU A 193 -12.13 -14.11 16.06
C GLU A 193 -10.60 -14.13 15.95
N THR A 194 -9.90 -14.06 17.09
CA THR A 194 -8.43 -14.13 17.11
C THR A 194 -7.92 -15.50 16.67
N LEU A 195 -8.60 -16.59 17.11
CA LEU A 195 -8.25 -17.94 16.69
C LEU A 195 -8.52 -18.14 15.17
N LEU A 196 -9.60 -17.58 14.66
CA LEU A 196 -9.89 -17.58 13.23
C LEU A 196 -8.82 -16.82 12.43
N ALA A 197 -8.40 -15.66 12.92
CA ALA A 197 -7.31 -14.90 12.30
C ALA A 197 -5.97 -15.64 12.35
N LEU A 198 -5.66 -16.31 13.45
CA LEU A 198 -4.47 -17.16 13.57
C LEU A 198 -4.52 -18.35 12.58
N PHE A 199 -5.68 -19.00 12.47
CA PHE A 199 -5.91 -20.01 11.43
C PHE A 199 -5.66 -19.45 10.03
N SER A 200 -6.24 -18.30 9.69
CA SER A 200 -6.05 -17.63 8.42
C SER A 200 -4.58 -17.34 8.12
N LEU A 201 -3.85 -16.83 9.10
CA LEU A 201 -2.43 -16.53 8.98
C LEU A 201 -1.60 -17.79 8.68
N ILE A 202 -1.77 -18.83 9.48
CA ILE A 202 -1.03 -20.09 9.32
C ILE A 202 -1.40 -20.77 8.00
N PHE A 203 -2.69 -20.88 7.69
CA PHE A 203 -3.17 -21.50 6.47
C PHE A 203 -2.64 -20.82 5.22
N THR A 204 -2.74 -19.47 5.17
CA THR A 204 -2.22 -18.70 4.03
C THR A 204 -0.70 -18.82 3.91
N ALA A 205 0.03 -18.75 5.03
CA ALA A 205 1.48 -18.95 5.04
C ALA A 205 1.89 -20.34 4.52
N LEU A 206 1.13 -21.40 4.87
CA LEU A 206 1.36 -22.75 4.34
C LEU A 206 1.13 -22.83 2.83
N LEU A 207 0.08 -22.19 2.30
CA LEU A 207 -0.16 -22.11 0.86
C LEU A 207 1.00 -21.40 0.15
N MET A 208 1.49 -20.29 0.71
CA MET A 208 2.63 -19.55 0.17
C MET A 208 3.93 -20.35 0.21
N ALA A 209 4.19 -21.07 1.31
CA ALA A 209 5.35 -21.96 1.43
C ALA A 209 5.34 -23.06 0.35
N ARG A 210 4.14 -23.48 -0.07
CA ARG A 210 3.94 -24.42 -1.20
C ARG A 210 3.91 -23.73 -2.57
N LYS A 211 4.16 -22.42 -2.63
CA LYS A 211 4.18 -21.62 -3.87
C LYS A 211 2.86 -21.68 -4.65
N ILE A 212 1.72 -21.83 -3.96
CA ILE A 212 0.40 -21.83 -4.59
C ILE A 212 0.08 -20.39 -5.01
N GLN A 213 -0.23 -20.18 -6.28
CA GLN A 213 -0.64 -18.89 -6.79
C GLN A 213 -2.00 -18.49 -6.21
N GLY A 214 -2.16 -17.21 -5.85
CA GLY A 214 -3.39 -16.72 -5.24
C GLY A 214 -3.59 -17.13 -3.77
N SER A 215 -2.52 -17.54 -3.07
CA SER A 215 -2.57 -17.96 -1.67
C SER A 215 -3.31 -16.96 -0.76
N LEU A 216 -3.13 -15.64 -0.97
CA LEU A 216 -3.81 -14.59 -0.20
C LEU A 216 -5.32 -14.63 -0.41
N LEU A 217 -5.77 -14.71 -1.66
CA LEU A 217 -7.19 -14.80 -2.00
C LEU A 217 -7.80 -16.09 -1.45
N ILE A 218 -7.14 -17.24 -1.66
CA ILE A 218 -7.59 -18.54 -1.15
C ILE A 218 -7.69 -18.50 0.38
N GLY A 219 -6.70 -17.93 1.04
CA GLY A 219 -6.69 -17.74 2.50
C GLY A 219 -7.89 -16.95 2.98
N VAL A 220 -8.19 -15.81 2.35
CA VAL A 220 -9.37 -14.99 2.68
C VAL A 220 -10.67 -15.77 2.48
N LEU A 221 -10.84 -16.43 1.33
CA LEU A 221 -12.07 -17.15 1.00
C LEU A 221 -12.30 -18.36 1.93
N VAL A 222 -11.26 -19.17 2.17
CA VAL A 222 -11.37 -20.34 3.07
C VAL A 222 -11.66 -19.88 4.49
N THR A 223 -10.98 -18.85 4.99
CA THR A 223 -11.23 -18.31 6.33
C THR A 223 -12.65 -17.76 6.46
N THR A 224 -13.16 -17.10 5.43
CA THR A 224 -14.55 -16.64 5.38
C THR A 224 -15.51 -17.83 5.49
N ILE A 225 -15.30 -18.91 4.72
CA ILE A 225 -16.14 -20.12 4.84
C ILE A 225 -16.07 -20.70 6.25
N VAL A 226 -14.88 -20.81 6.83
CA VAL A 226 -14.68 -21.32 8.19
C VAL A 226 -15.43 -20.45 9.20
N SER A 227 -15.45 -19.12 9.05
CA SER A 227 -16.17 -18.22 9.98
C SER A 227 -17.68 -18.48 10.03
N TYR A 228 -18.29 -18.80 8.88
CA TYR A 228 -19.72 -19.16 8.80
C TYR A 228 -19.99 -20.56 9.33
N VAL A 229 -19.13 -21.54 9.02
CA VAL A 229 -19.27 -22.90 9.52
C VAL A 229 -19.14 -22.98 11.03
N THR A 230 -18.27 -22.16 11.63
CA THR A 230 -18.08 -22.10 13.08
C THR A 230 -19.09 -21.20 13.80
N GLY A 231 -19.97 -20.53 13.06
CA GLY A 231 -20.96 -19.61 13.64
C GLY A 231 -20.41 -18.28 14.15
N LEU A 232 -19.14 -17.95 13.85
CA LEU A 232 -18.52 -16.66 14.19
C LEU A 232 -19.07 -15.52 13.34
N SER A 233 -19.57 -15.84 12.15
CA SER A 233 -20.26 -14.90 11.26
C SER A 233 -21.66 -15.43 10.95
N THR A 234 -22.63 -14.52 10.80
CA THR A 234 -24.02 -14.86 10.44
C THR A 234 -24.32 -14.44 9.01
N MET A 235 -24.98 -15.32 8.26
CA MET A 235 -25.37 -15.04 6.87
C MET A 235 -26.48 -13.98 6.86
N PRO A 236 -26.40 -12.94 6.02
CA PRO A 236 -27.50 -12.00 5.84
C PRO A 236 -28.75 -12.70 5.32
N GLU A 237 -29.96 -12.33 5.82
CA GLU A 237 -31.23 -12.96 5.45
C GLU A 237 -31.53 -12.89 3.93
N ASN A 238 -31.13 -11.79 3.27
CA ASN A 238 -31.37 -11.55 1.83
C ASN A 238 -30.07 -11.62 1.01
N PHE A 239 -29.26 -12.65 1.23
CA PHE A 239 -28.00 -12.80 0.49
C PHE A 239 -28.24 -13.17 -0.98
N THR A 240 -27.61 -12.41 -1.86
CA THR A 240 -27.51 -12.70 -3.30
C THR A 240 -26.04 -12.81 -3.70
N VAL A 241 -25.70 -13.75 -4.58
CA VAL A 241 -24.31 -13.92 -5.07
C VAL A 241 -23.94 -12.82 -6.06
N LEU A 242 -24.91 -12.41 -6.87
CA LEU A 242 -24.74 -11.39 -7.90
C LEU A 242 -25.74 -10.25 -7.65
N ALA A 243 -25.25 -9.03 -7.71
CA ALA A 243 -26.07 -7.83 -7.68
C ALA A 243 -25.62 -6.83 -8.75
N VAL A 244 -26.55 -6.04 -9.24
CA VAL A 244 -26.21 -4.88 -10.06
C VAL A 244 -25.53 -3.85 -9.16
N PRO A 245 -24.34 -3.32 -9.53
CA PRO A 245 -23.69 -2.31 -8.71
C PRO A 245 -24.59 -1.09 -8.48
N ASP A 246 -24.76 -0.70 -7.23
CA ASP A 246 -25.52 0.50 -6.87
C ASP A 246 -24.58 1.72 -6.87
N PHE A 247 -24.45 2.36 -8.01
CA PHE A 247 -23.63 3.55 -8.15
C PHE A 247 -24.16 4.77 -7.38
N SER A 248 -25.38 4.74 -6.84
CA SER A 248 -25.88 5.83 -5.99
C SER A 248 -25.12 5.92 -4.66
N LYS A 249 -24.54 4.80 -4.20
CA LYS A 249 -23.70 4.74 -3.01
C LYS A 249 -22.24 5.14 -3.26
N ALA A 250 -21.84 5.25 -4.53
CA ALA A 250 -20.45 5.54 -4.86
C ALA A 250 -19.99 6.89 -4.30
N ALA A 251 -18.80 6.92 -3.72
CA ALA A 251 -18.20 8.13 -3.15
C ALA A 251 -17.51 9.01 -4.20
N PHE A 252 -18.09 9.09 -5.41
CA PHE A 252 -17.50 9.86 -6.52
C PHE A 252 -17.46 11.35 -6.19
N LEU A 253 -16.28 11.95 -6.40
CA LEU A 253 -16.02 13.37 -6.22
C LEU A 253 -16.32 13.90 -4.80
N GLN A 254 -16.41 13.04 -3.79
CA GLN A 254 -16.66 13.44 -2.41
C GLN A 254 -15.37 13.86 -1.67
N LEU A 255 -14.43 14.45 -2.36
CA LEU A 255 -13.17 14.93 -1.80
C LEU A 255 -13.28 16.42 -1.41
N ASP A 256 -12.72 16.76 -0.23
CA ASP A 256 -12.68 18.13 0.30
C ASP A 256 -11.26 18.72 0.16
N ILE A 257 -11.00 19.31 -1.02
CA ILE A 257 -9.72 19.95 -1.34
C ILE A 257 -9.49 21.21 -0.49
N PRO A 258 -10.50 22.12 -0.31
CA PRO A 258 -10.30 23.30 0.50
C PRO A 258 -9.84 22.99 1.91
N SER A 259 -10.50 22.06 2.61
CA SER A 259 -10.10 21.66 3.96
C SER A 259 -8.72 21.02 4.00
N ALA A 260 -8.34 20.23 2.99
CA ALA A 260 -7.00 19.65 2.90
C ALA A 260 -5.90 20.71 2.83
N ILE A 261 -6.16 21.82 2.15
CA ILE A 261 -5.22 22.96 2.07
C ILE A 261 -5.24 23.78 3.36
N HIS A 262 -6.42 24.11 3.88
CA HIS A 262 -6.57 24.93 5.08
C HIS A 262 -6.02 24.27 6.35
N MET A 263 -6.14 22.96 6.49
CA MET A 263 -5.59 22.21 7.63
C MET A 263 -4.07 22.02 7.57
N GLY A 264 -3.41 22.59 6.57
CA GLY A 264 -1.96 22.48 6.43
C GLY A 264 -1.47 21.06 6.21
N LEU A 265 -2.25 20.21 5.52
CA LEU A 265 -1.90 18.80 5.25
C LEU A 265 -0.72 18.66 4.27
N ILE A 266 0.10 19.69 4.10
CA ILE A 266 1.28 19.70 3.21
C ILE A 266 2.19 18.52 3.50
N THR A 267 2.38 18.19 4.77
CA THR A 267 3.17 17.03 5.20
C THR A 267 2.58 15.70 4.73
N ILE A 268 1.26 15.59 4.79
CA ILE A 268 0.55 14.38 4.37
C ILE A 268 0.62 14.25 2.87
N ILE A 269 0.39 15.34 2.13
CA ILE A 269 0.54 15.41 0.67
C ILE A 269 1.96 15.01 0.27
N PHE A 270 2.98 15.57 0.96
CA PHE A 270 4.37 15.19 0.74
C PHE A 270 4.61 13.70 1.00
N SER A 271 4.05 13.16 2.10
CA SER A 271 4.23 11.75 2.46
C SER A 271 3.59 10.81 1.45
N PHE A 272 2.35 11.09 1.02
CA PHE A 272 1.70 10.34 -0.05
C PHE A 272 2.53 10.39 -1.33
N THR A 273 2.92 11.58 -1.79
CA THR A 273 3.72 11.76 -3.01
C THR A 273 5.05 11.01 -2.93
N PHE A 274 5.70 11.06 -1.76
CA PHE A 274 7.03 10.46 -1.56
C PHE A 274 6.95 8.93 -1.53
N VAL A 275 6.00 8.38 -0.77
CA VAL A 275 5.76 6.94 -0.72
C VAL A 275 5.40 6.41 -2.10
N GLU A 276 4.45 7.07 -2.77
CA GLU A 276 4.01 6.72 -4.12
C GLU A 276 5.17 6.68 -5.11
N LEU A 277 6.02 7.70 -5.08
CA LEU A 277 7.16 7.81 -5.98
C LEU A 277 8.11 6.60 -5.87
N PHE A 278 8.35 6.09 -4.65
CA PHE A 278 9.27 4.96 -4.45
C PHE A 278 8.57 3.61 -4.67
N ASP A 279 7.34 3.46 -4.20
CA ASP A 279 6.56 2.24 -4.35
C ASP A 279 6.31 1.93 -5.83
N SER A 280 5.79 2.91 -6.57
CA SER A 280 5.55 2.81 -8.01
C SER A 280 6.82 2.49 -8.79
N MET A 281 7.93 3.20 -8.52
CA MET A 281 9.18 2.94 -9.25
C MET A 281 9.73 1.56 -8.96
N GLY A 282 9.75 1.16 -7.69
CA GLY A 282 10.23 -0.15 -7.28
C GLY A 282 9.45 -1.25 -8.00
N THR A 283 8.14 -1.15 -7.99
CA THR A 283 7.22 -2.12 -8.60
C THR A 283 7.31 -2.13 -10.13
N LEU A 284 7.28 -0.95 -10.77
CA LEU A 284 7.36 -0.85 -12.24
C LEU A 284 8.69 -1.38 -12.77
N ILE A 285 9.82 -1.00 -12.15
CA ILE A 285 11.14 -1.46 -12.58
C ILE A 285 11.33 -2.95 -12.26
N GLY A 286 10.91 -3.39 -11.08
CA GLY A 286 11.00 -4.79 -10.66
C GLY A 286 10.24 -5.71 -11.60
N THR A 287 8.97 -5.41 -11.87
CA THR A 287 8.11 -6.17 -12.78
C THR A 287 8.63 -6.15 -14.23
N ALA A 288 9.11 -4.98 -14.70
CA ALA A 288 9.68 -4.86 -16.04
C ALA A 288 11.00 -5.63 -16.19
N THR A 289 11.81 -5.72 -15.12
CA THR A 289 13.04 -6.51 -15.09
C THR A 289 12.72 -7.99 -15.15
N GLU A 290 11.75 -8.46 -14.38
CA GLU A 290 11.30 -9.85 -14.39
C GLU A 290 10.69 -10.24 -15.74
N ALA A 291 9.96 -9.31 -16.37
CA ALA A 291 9.43 -9.46 -17.73
C ALA A 291 10.54 -9.43 -18.82
N LYS A 292 11.80 -9.21 -18.45
CA LYS A 292 12.95 -9.03 -19.37
C LYS A 292 12.78 -7.87 -20.34
N ILE A 293 12.05 -6.83 -19.93
CA ILE A 293 11.78 -5.63 -20.72
C ILE A 293 12.72 -4.49 -20.29
N ALA A 294 13.09 -4.43 -19.01
CA ALA A 294 14.03 -3.44 -18.49
C ALA A 294 15.49 -3.87 -18.68
N ASP A 295 16.35 -2.89 -18.91
CA ASP A 295 17.80 -3.09 -18.86
C ASP A 295 18.21 -3.44 -17.42
N PRO A 296 18.85 -4.61 -17.20
CA PRO A 296 19.22 -5.08 -15.86
C PRO A 296 20.18 -4.13 -15.10
N LYS A 297 20.97 -3.31 -15.82
CA LYS A 297 21.95 -2.42 -15.20
C LYS A 297 21.37 -1.06 -14.83
N SER A 298 20.54 -0.50 -15.71
CA SER A 298 19.99 0.86 -15.53
C SER A 298 18.54 0.87 -15.01
N GLY A 299 17.84 -0.26 -15.02
CA GLY A 299 16.41 -0.36 -14.71
C GLY A 299 15.52 0.41 -15.70
N LYS A 300 16.08 0.99 -16.75
CA LYS A 300 15.33 1.73 -17.76
C LYS A 300 14.68 0.79 -18.75
N PHE A 301 13.46 1.10 -19.15
CA PHE A 301 12.75 0.41 -20.23
C PHE A 301 12.01 1.42 -21.11
N PRO A 302 11.79 1.08 -22.41
CA PRO A 302 11.03 1.94 -23.31
C PRO A 302 9.63 2.16 -22.75
N GLY A 303 9.18 3.42 -22.61
CA GLY A 303 7.86 3.74 -22.08
C GLY A 303 7.75 3.85 -20.55
N LEU A 304 8.84 3.77 -19.80
CA LEU A 304 8.84 4.00 -18.35
C LEU A 304 8.13 5.32 -17.99
N GLY A 305 8.41 6.42 -18.69
CA GLY A 305 7.73 7.70 -18.46
C GLY A 305 6.21 7.62 -18.66
N LYS A 306 5.75 6.89 -19.69
CA LYS A 306 4.31 6.66 -19.92
C LYS A 306 3.69 5.81 -18.80
N ALA A 307 4.37 4.74 -18.39
CA ALA A 307 3.90 3.88 -17.30
C ALA A 307 3.68 4.68 -16.01
N MET A 308 4.61 5.55 -15.71
CA MET A 308 4.54 6.38 -14.53
C MET A 308 3.54 7.54 -14.65
N THR A 309 3.26 8.02 -15.86
CA THR A 309 2.17 8.98 -16.08
C THR A 309 0.81 8.31 -15.83
N VAL A 310 0.62 7.09 -16.30
CA VAL A 310 -0.62 6.32 -16.03
C VAL A 310 -0.76 6.06 -14.53
N ASP A 311 0.32 5.69 -13.86
CA ASP A 311 0.36 5.47 -12.42
C ASP A 311 0.02 6.76 -11.63
N ALA A 312 0.64 7.90 -11.97
CA ALA A 312 0.34 9.19 -11.35
C ALA A 312 -1.12 9.65 -11.56
N ILE A 313 -1.68 9.39 -12.74
CA ILE A 313 -3.12 9.62 -13.00
C ILE A 313 -3.95 8.67 -12.14
N GLY A 314 -3.51 7.42 -11.95
CA GLY A 314 -4.16 6.43 -11.10
C GLY A 314 -4.31 6.90 -9.66
N VAL A 315 -3.30 7.57 -9.08
CA VAL A 315 -3.36 8.16 -7.74
C VAL A 315 -4.52 9.14 -7.62
N SER A 316 -4.58 10.13 -8.52
CA SER A 316 -5.66 11.12 -8.50
C SER A 316 -7.02 10.50 -8.86
N ALA A 317 -7.06 9.54 -9.77
CA ALA A 317 -8.29 8.82 -10.14
C ALA A 317 -8.85 8.02 -8.96
N GLY A 318 -8.00 7.40 -8.14
CA GLY A 318 -8.41 6.72 -6.91
C GLY A 318 -9.16 7.65 -5.97
N ALA A 319 -8.61 8.82 -5.70
CA ALA A 319 -9.27 9.83 -4.86
C ALA A 319 -10.59 10.33 -5.44
N LEU A 320 -10.66 10.56 -6.76
CA LEU A 320 -11.90 10.99 -7.44
C LEU A 320 -13.00 9.93 -7.40
N LEU A 321 -12.62 8.66 -7.44
CA LEU A 321 -13.53 7.52 -7.39
C LEU A 321 -13.98 7.17 -5.96
N GLY A 322 -13.29 7.66 -4.93
CA GLY A 322 -13.61 7.38 -3.52
C GLY A 322 -12.84 6.18 -2.95
N THR A 323 -11.62 5.95 -3.42
CA THR A 323 -10.66 5.04 -2.79
C THR A 323 -9.34 5.79 -2.52
N SER A 324 -8.34 5.12 -1.96
CA SER A 324 -6.99 5.70 -1.77
C SER A 324 -6.22 5.71 -3.11
N THR A 325 -4.91 5.88 -3.05
CA THR A 325 -4.02 5.91 -4.22
C THR A 325 -4.08 4.61 -5.01
N ILE A 326 -4.28 4.67 -6.32
CA ILE A 326 -4.18 3.50 -7.21
C ILE A 326 -2.79 3.49 -7.81
N THR A 327 -2.02 2.44 -7.53
CA THR A 327 -0.60 2.31 -7.87
C THR A 327 -0.27 0.93 -8.43
N ALA A 328 0.91 0.78 -9.04
CA ALA A 328 1.38 -0.47 -9.59
C ALA A 328 1.56 -1.55 -8.52
N PHE A 329 1.09 -2.77 -8.80
CA PHE A 329 1.11 -3.92 -7.89
C PHE A 329 2.23 -4.89 -8.24
N VAL A 330 3.02 -5.26 -7.22
CA VAL A 330 4.13 -6.24 -7.35
C VAL A 330 3.63 -7.63 -7.74
N GLU A 331 2.40 -7.97 -7.41
CA GLU A 331 1.73 -9.22 -7.81
C GLU A 331 1.63 -9.38 -9.33
N SER A 332 1.81 -8.32 -10.10
CA SER A 332 1.97 -8.38 -11.56
C SER A 332 3.11 -9.31 -11.99
N ALA A 333 4.12 -9.48 -11.15
CA ALA A 333 5.21 -10.44 -11.33
C ALA A 333 4.70 -11.89 -11.50
N ALA A 334 3.61 -12.27 -10.84
CA ALA A 334 3.02 -13.59 -10.98
C ALA A 334 2.50 -13.84 -12.42
N GLY A 335 1.84 -12.85 -13.02
CA GLY A 335 1.42 -12.93 -14.42
C GLY A 335 2.61 -12.94 -15.40
N VAL A 336 3.64 -12.15 -15.11
CA VAL A 336 4.91 -12.18 -15.86
C VAL A 336 5.54 -13.57 -15.76
N GLY A 337 5.57 -14.16 -14.58
CA GLY A 337 6.03 -15.54 -14.34
C GLY A 337 5.21 -16.59 -15.11
N ALA A 338 3.91 -16.35 -15.31
CA ALA A 338 3.02 -17.19 -16.14
C ALA A 338 3.18 -16.96 -17.66
N GLY A 339 4.07 -16.06 -18.09
CA GLY A 339 4.39 -15.79 -19.47
C GLY A 339 3.82 -14.48 -20.06
N GLY A 340 3.20 -13.65 -19.24
CA GLY A 340 2.72 -12.32 -19.64
C GLY A 340 3.87 -11.39 -20.06
N ARG A 341 3.74 -10.74 -21.20
CA ARG A 341 4.78 -9.87 -21.76
C ARG A 341 4.21 -8.56 -22.31
N THR A 342 2.89 -8.46 -22.45
CA THR A 342 2.24 -7.35 -23.13
C THR A 342 1.11 -6.74 -22.31
N GLY A 343 0.58 -5.62 -22.78
CA GLY A 343 -0.57 -4.96 -22.17
C GLY A 343 -1.87 -5.79 -22.21
N LEU A 344 -1.93 -6.86 -23.02
CA LEU A 344 -3.11 -7.73 -23.04
C LEU A 344 -3.30 -8.44 -21.68
N THR A 345 -2.21 -8.80 -21.01
CA THR A 345 -2.23 -9.31 -19.62
C THR A 345 -2.91 -8.29 -18.69
N ALA A 346 -2.49 -7.03 -18.73
CA ALA A 346 -3.08 -5.96 -17.92
C ALA A 346 -4.55 -5.72 -18.26
N VAL A 347 -4.90 -5.65 -19.55
CA VAL A 347 -6.30 -5.49 -19.99
C VAL A 347 -7.18 -6.63 -19.48
N THR A 348 -6.70 -7.87 -19.54
CA THR A 348 -7.43 -9.03 -19.01
C THR A 348 -7.65 -8.88 -17.50
N THR A 349 -6.62 -8.52 -16.75
CA THR A 349 -6.72 -8.27 -15.31
C THR A 349 -7.72 -7.17 -14.99
N GLY A 350 -7.66 -6.05 -15.71
CA GLY A 350 -8.57 -4.92 -15.50
C GLY A 350 -10.03 -5.26 -15.81
N ILE A 351 -10.30 -6.06 -16.85
CA ILE A 351 -11.66 -6.54 -17.16
C ILE A 351 -12.18 -7.42 -16.01
N LEU A 352 -11.35 -8.28 -15.43
CA LEU A 352 -11.74 -9.12 -14.30
C LEU A 352 -12.07 -8.27 -13.05
N PHE A 353 -11.33 -7.19 -12.81
CA PHE A 353 -11.68 -6.22 -11.76
C PHE A 353 -13.07 -5.61 -12.00
N LEU A 354 -13.38 -5.20 -13.24
CA LEU A 354 -14.71 -4.65 -13.57
C LEU A 354 -15.84 -5.68 -13.42
N ILE A 355 -15.58 -6.95 -13.73
CA ILE A 355 -16.55 -8.04 -13.52
C ILE A 355 -16.86 -8.20 -12.03
N CYS A 356 -15.89 -7.98 -11.14
CA CYS A 356 -16.09 -8.09 -9.70
C CYS A 356 -17.05 -7.03 -9.12
N LEU A 357 -17.40 -5.98 -9.87
CA LEU A 357 -18.48 -5.07 -9.47
C LEU A 357 -19.82 -5.79 -9.24
N PHE A 358 -20.08 -6.85 -10.00
CA PHE A 358 -21.30 -7.66 -9.86
C PHE A 358 -21.22 -8.63 -8.69
N LEU A 359 -20.04 -8.85 -8.10
CA LEU A 359 -19.80 -9.71 -6.95
C LEU A 359 -19.76 -8.94 -5.62
N ALA A 360 -20.24 -7.69 -5.61
CA ALA A 360 -20.24 -6.83 -4.43
C ALA A 360 -20.83 -7.51 -3.17
N PRO A 361 -21.95 -8.27 -3.24
CA PRO A 361 -22.49 -8.94 -2.05
C PRO A 361 -21.53 -9.95 -1.40
N LEU A 362 -20.65 -10.57 -2.19
CA LEU A 362 -19.65 -11.51 -1.64
C LEU A 362 -18.60 -10.80 -0.78
N VAL A 363 -18.30 -9.54 -1.07
CA VAL A 363 -17.28 -8.77 -0.34
C VAL A 363 -17.77 -8.43 1.07
N SER A 364 -19.07 -8.15 1.22
CA SER A 364 -19.67 -7.85 2.53
C SER A 364 -19.64 -9.04 3.50
N LEU A 365 -19.51 -10.26 2.98
CA LEU A 365 -19.42 -11.48 3.79
C LEU A 365 -18.06 -11.69 4.45
N VAL A 366 -17.01 -11.02 3.97
CA VAL A 366 -15.64 -11.28 4.41
C VAL A 366 -15.38 -10.59 5.75
N PRO A 367 -15.13 -11.36 6.84
CA PRO A 367 -14.85 -10.79 8.15
C PRO A 367 -13.44 -10.21 8.23
N ASN A 368 -13.23 -9.29 9.18
CA ASN A 368 -11.90 -8.70 9.43
C ASN A 368 -10.86 -9.76 9.80
N ALA A 369 -11.25 -10.83 10.49
CA ALA A 369 -10.38 -11.94 10.83
C ALA A 369 -9.81 -12.68 9.60
N ALA A 370 -10.45 -12.57 8.42
CA ALA A 370 -9.94 -13.12 7.18
C ALA A 370 -8.99 -12.17 6.43
N THR A 371 -9.18 -10.86 6.56
CA THR A 371 -8.39 -9.86 5.82
C THR A 371 -7.20 -9.31 6.59
N SER A 372 -7.27 -9.20 7.93
CA SER A 372 -6.17 -8.68 8.74
C SER A 372 -4.88 -9.52 8.66
N PRO A 373 -4.89 -10.86 8.57
CA PRO A 373 -3.67 -11.66 8.35
C PRO A 373 -2.98 -11.37 7.02
N VAL A 374 -3.72 -10.90 6.00
CA VAL A 374 -3.13 -10.50 4.71
C VAL A 374 -2.14 -9.35 4.90
N LEU A 375 -2.47 -8.37 5.77
CA LEU A 375 -1.55 -7.26 6.09
C LEU A 375 -0.24 -7.76 6.71
N ILE A 376 -0.33 -8.76 7.59
CA ILE A 376 0.85 -9.36 8.23
C ILE A 376 1.74 -10.02 7.17
N ILE A 377 1.14 -10.79 6.27
CA ILE A 377 1.86 -11.53 5.23
C ILE A 377 2.47 -10.58 4.20
N VAL A 378 1.70 -9.61 3.71
CA VAL A 378 2.21 -8.61 2.74
C VAL A 378 3.36 -7.82 3.37
N GLY A 379 3.22 -7.41 4.63
CA GLY A 379 4.30 -6.76 5.35
C GLY A 379 5.54 -7.64 5.49
N ALA A 380 5.37 -8.94 5.78
CA ALA A 380 6.47 -9.89 5.85
C ALA A 380 7.19 -10.07 4.50
N LEU A 381 6.45 -10.05 3.38
CA LEU A 381 7.04 -10.05 2.04
C LEU A 381 7.90 -8.81 1.78
N MET A 382 7.41 -7.63 2.18
CA MET A 382 8.13 -6.37 2.05
C MET A 382 9.41 -6.34 2.91
N LEU A 383 9.38 -6.96 4.11
CA LEU A 383 10.56 -7.09 4.97
C LEU A 383 11.70 -7.86 4.29
N GLY A 384 11.41 -8.73 3.35
CA GLY A 384 12.42 -9.49 2.60
C GLY A 384 13.47 -8.61 1.91
N ALA A 385 13.13 -7.35 1.61
CA ALA A 385 14.05 -6.39 1.01
C ALA A 385 15.19 -5.92 1.94
N ILE A 386 15.08 -6.11 3.26
CA ILE A 386 16.04 -5.65 4.28
C ILE A 386 17.48 -6.12 4.00
N ARG A 387 17.63 -7.28 3.37
CA ARG A 387 18.93 -7.86 2.98
C ARG A 387 19.71 -6.98 2.00
N ASN A 388 19.05 -6.02 1.35
CA ASN A 388 19.69 -5.10 0.39
C ASN A 388 20.17 -3.80 1.07
N ILE A 389 20.09 -3.70 2.40
CA ILE A 389 20.63 -2.59 3.19
C ILE A 389 22.00 -3.03 3.70
N ASP A 390 23.00 -2.19 3.47
CA ASP A 390 24.34 -2.38 4.04
C ASP A 390 24.34 -1.87 5.48
N PHE A 391 24.20 -2.79 6.44
CA PHE A 391 24.29 -2.48 7.87
C PHE A 391 25.73 -2.44 8.40
N ASP A 392 26.71 -2.91 7.63
CA ASP A 392 28.14 -2.83 8.01
C ASP A 392 28.63 -1.38 7.86
N ASP A 393 28.12 -0.63 6.88
CA ASP A 393 28.32 0.82 6.81
C ASP A 393 27.30 1.54 7.73
N TRP A 394 27.78 1.96 8.92
CA TRP A 394 26.93 2.67 9.89
C TRP A 394 26.25 3.94 9.34
N THR A 395 26.87 4.60 8.34
CA THR A 395 26.30 5.80 7.70
C THR A 395 25.15 5.48 6.75
N GLU A 396 25.00 4.24 6.33
CA GLU A 396 23.86 3.71 5.56
C GLU A 396 22.84 3.00 6.46
N GLY A 397 23.35 2.11 7.34
CA GLY A 397 22.51 1.23 8.18
C GLY A 397 21.73 1.98 9.25
N PHE A 398 22.32 2.95 9.95
CA PHE A 398 21.63 3.66 11.04
C PHE A 398 20.47 4.56 10.55
N PRO A 399 20.61 5.38 9.49
CA PRO A 399 19.47 6.10 8.92
C PRO A 399 18.37 5.15 8.45
N ALA A 400 18.74 4.03 7.80
CA ALA A 400 17.79 3.00 7.38
C ALA A 400 17.05 2.38 8.58
N PHE A 401 17.76 2.07 9.66
CA PHE A 401 17.15 1.59 10.91
C PHE A 401 16.13 2.59 11.48
N LEU A 402 16.45 3.89 11.51
CA LEU A 402 15.52 4.90 11.98
C LEU A 402 14.24 4.95 11.14
N VAL A 403 14.36 4.86 9.82
CA VAL A 403 13.19 4.78 8.92
C VAL A 403 12.33 3.58 9.27
N ILE A 404 12.93 2.39 9.35
CA ILE A 404 12.23 1.12 9.57
C ILE A 404 11.51 1.10 10.92
N VAL A 405 12.15 1.59 11.97
CA VAL A 405 11.61 1.51 13.34
C VAL A 405 10.60 2.62 13.60
N LEU A 406 10.88 3.86 13.19
CA LEU A 406 10.00 4.97 13.54
C LEU A 406 8.66 4.93 12.81
N MET A 407 8.57 4.36 11.60
CA MET A 407 7.29 4.23 10.90
C MET A 407 6.22 3.51 11.73
N PRO A 408 6.44 2.26 12.17
CA PRO A 408 5.44 1.53 12.94
C PRO A 408 5.27 2.06 14.38
N PHE A 409 6.37 2.45 15.05
CA PHE A 409 6.28 2.87 16.46
C PHE A 409 5.70 4.28 16.65
N THR A 410 5.77 5.15 15.65
CA THR A 410 5.10 6.46 15.67
C THR A 410 3.76 6.45 14.94
N TYR A 411 3.35 5.29 14.40
CA TYR A 411 2.16 5.16 13.57
C TYR A 411 2.14 6.15 12.39
N SER A 412 3.31 6.51 11.87
CA SER A 412 3.47 7.54 10.83
C SER A 412 4.61 7.21 9.87
N ILE A 413 4.26 6.92 8.62
CA ILE A 413 5.23 6.76 7.53
C ILE A 413 6.07 8.03 7.37
N ALA A 414 5.44 9.21 7.51
CA ALA A 414 6.09 10.51 7.40
C ALA A 414 7.23 10.69 8.41
N ASN A 415 7.03 10.28 9.66
CA ASN A 415 8.04 10.42 10.71
C ASN A 415 9.26 9.56 10.43
N GLY A 416 9.06 8.32 9.97
CA GLY A 416 10.16 7.43 9.59
C GLY A 416 10.99 8.00 8.43
N ILE A 417 10.31 8.42 7.33
CA ILE A 417 10.99 9.04 6.18
C ILE A 417 11.75 10.29 6.63
N SER A 418 11.13 11.14 7.42
CA SER A 418 11.73 12.39 7.92
C SER A 418 13.00 12.14 8.72
N ALA A 419 12.97 11.16 9.63
CA ALA A 419 14.14 10.82 10.43
C ALA A 419 15.31 10.32 9.57
N GLY A 420 15.05 9.48 8.59
CA GLY A 420 16.08 9.02 7.67
C GLY A 420 16.64 10.14 6.79
N LEU A 421 15.76 11.03 6.26
CA LEU A 421 16.18 12.17 5.44
C LEU A 421 17.08 13.16 6.20
N ILE A 422 16.89 13.30 7.52
CA ILE A 422 17.74 14.13 8.38
C ILE A 422 19.01 13.38 8.76
N ALA A 423 18.90 12.15 9.23
CA ALA A 423 20.03 11.40 9.77
C ALA A 423 21.07 11.05 8.71
N TYR A 424 20.66 10.71 7.48
CA TYR A 424 21.58 10.29 6.43
C TYR A 424 22.62 11.36 6.07
N PRO A 425 22.25 12.59 5.65
CA PRO A 425 23.23 13.60 5.31
C PRO A 425 24.04 14.04 6.53
N LEU A 426 23.45 14.09 7.71
CA LEU A 426 24.13 14.46 8.95
C LEU A 426 25.28 13.47 9.27
N LEU A 427 25.01 12.18 9.24
CA LEU A 427 26.03 11.16 9.51
C LEU A 427 27.11 11.13 8.45
N LYS A 428 26.77 11.30 7.17
CA LYS A 428 27.76 11.39 6.09
C LYS A 428 28.68 12.60 6.25
N ILE A 429 28.16 13.74 6.70
CA ILE A 429 28.96 14.95 7.01
C ILE A 429 29.92 14.65 8.16
N ILE A 430 29.42 14.13 9.30
CA ILE A 430 30.21 13.83 10.49
C ILE A 430 31.31 12.80 10.17
N ALA A 431 31.00 11.81 9.32
CA ALA A 431 31.98 10.80 8.87
C ALA A 431 32.98 11.33 7.83
N GLY A 432 32.94 12.61 7.45
CA GLY A 432 33.83 13.17 6.42
C GLY A 432 33.48 12.76 4.98
N ARG A 433 32.30 12.14 4.77
CA ARG A 433 31.84 11.57 3.49
C ARG A 433 30.76 12.44 2.83
N ALA A 434 30.72 13.75 3.10
CA ALA A 434 29.72 14.67 2.58
C ALA A 434 29.60 14.67 1.04
N LYS A 435 30.69 14.37 0.32
CA LYS A 435 30.71 14.29 -1.14
C LYS A 435 29.88 13.14 -1.72
N GLU A 436 29.56 12.12 -0.95
CA GLU A 436 28.70 11.01 -1.38
C GLU A 436 27.22 11.39 -1.38
N VAL A 437 26.85 12.44 -0.64
CA VAL A 437 25.47 12.91 -0.52
C VAL A 437 25.13 13.82 -1.69
N LYS A 438 24.10 13.46 -2.43
CA LYS A 438 23.57 14.32 -3.50
C LYS A 438 22.92 15.59 -2.91
N TRP A 439 23.09 16.73 -3.57
CA TRP A 439 22.58 18.02 -3.10
C TRP A 439 21.09 18.01 -2.76
N ILE A 440 20.28 17.23 -3.49
CA ILE A 440 18.84 17.12 -3.27
C ILE A 440 18.51 16.54 -1.87
N MET A 441 19.38 15.67 -1.31
CA MET A 441 19.20 15.15 0.05
C MET A 441 19.34 16.24 1.10
N TYR A 442 20.24 17.19 0.91
CA TYR A 442 20.38 18.34 1.80
C TYR A 442 19.14 19.23 1.74
N VAL A 443 18.62 19.48 0.53
CA VAL A 443 17.37 20.26 0.35
C VAL A 443 16.20 19.57 1.06
N LEU A 444 16.02 18.25 0.86
CA LEU A 444 14.96 17.49 1.52
C LEU A 444 15.11 17.50 3.04
N ALA A 445 16.33 17.34 3.57
CA ALA A 445 16.59 17.39 5.00
C ALA A 445 16.21 18.76 5.59
N VAL A 446 16.61 19.85 4.92
CA VAL A 446 16.27 21.22 5.35
C VAL A 446 14.74 21.45 5.33
N LEU A 447 14.05 21.02 4.28
CA LEU A 447 12.59 21.13 4.19
C LEU A 447 11.89 20.37 5.33
N VAL A 448 12.38 19.17 5.66
CA VAL A 448 11.86 18.37 6.77
C VAL A 448 12.14 19.04 8.12
N ILE A 449 13.33 19.60 8.33
CA ILE A 449 13.65 20.34 9.56
C ILE A 449 12.75 21.58 9.71
N ILE A 450 12.59 22.36 8.64
CA ILE A 450 11.69 23.54 8.64
C ILE A 450 10.28 23.10 9.06
N ARG A 451 9.81 21.99 8.54
CA ARG A 451 8.50 21.45 8.93
C ARG A 451 8.38 21.20 10.43
N TYR A 452 9.37 20.55 11.05
CA TYR A 452 9.30 20.23 12.49
C TYR A 452 9.51 21.45 13.40
N VAL A 453 10.15 22.49 12.89
CA VAL A 453 10.42 23.71 13.67
C VAL A 453 9.23 24.69 13.61
N PHE A 454 8.51 24.75 12.49
CA PHE A 454 7.50 25.78 12.25
C PHE A 454 6.06 25.25 12.15
N PHE A 455 5.87 23.94 12.00
CA PHE A 455 4.56 23.28 11.88
C PHE A 455 4.45 22.03 12.76
#